data_f3c37a7e0fea432a8b1289cb126fccd4
#
_entry.id   f3c37a7e0fea432a8b1289cb126fccd4
#
_cell.length_a   1.000
_cell.length_b   1.000
_cell.length_c   1.000
_cell.angle_alpha   90.00
_cell.angle_beta   90.00
_cell.angle_gamma   90.00
#
_symmetry.space_group_name_H-M   'P 1'
#
loop_
_entity.id
_entity.type
_entity.pdbx_description
1 polymer ?
#
loop_
_entity_poly.entity_id
_entity_poly.type
_entity_poly.pdbx_seq_one_letter_code
_entity_poly.pdbx_strand_id
1 'polypeptide(L)'
;VLVPDLGSLTSVHDRARELFYYLKGGLVDYGEEHSKACGHSQFGRFYEKGEYQEWDEDHPIHFVGHSAGAQVVRVLQQMLADKMFEGYENTNENWVLSLTSLSGALNGTTRTYIDGIQPEDGKSLKPISLLQICKLGVIMYDWIDIPWLKSYYNFGFDHFNMSRKKTGVRGLVDLLLGNAGPFAACGDWILPDLSIQGSMTLNASLQTFPNTFYFSYATKRTTKPLGMMTVPSGVMGIHPLLFIRVLQMSQWQFPRDIPLPYKGYRDEDWQDNDGALNTISMTHPRIPVEHSSLILRSDSDCLPLQPGIWYYKIVEADHIMFIINRERAGVEFDLIYDSIFERCRKHVFRKAPQTLPNEAQHQERGGQEE
;
A
#
# COMPACT_ATOMS: atom_id res chain seq x y z
N VAL A 1 2.33 -15.45 11.21
CA VAL A 1 1.85 -14.45 10.24
C VAL A 1 0.64 -13.76 10.84
N LEU A 2 0.67 -12.42 10.87
CA LEU A 2 -0.43 -11.59 11.33
C LEU A 2 -1.10 -10.94 10.13
N VAL A 3 -2.43 -10.88 10.12
CA VAL A 3 -3.22 -10.27 9.04
C VAL A 3 -4.18 -9.26 9.68
N PRO A 4 -3.89 -7.95 9.61
CA PRO A 4 -4.72 -6.94 10.23
C PRO A 4 -6.02 -6.71 9.43
N ASP A 5 -7.11 -6.44 10.15
CA ASP A 5 -8.36 -5.93 9.60
C ASP A 5 -8.38 -4.40 9.72
N LEU A 6 -7.96 -3.73 8.65
CA LEU A 6 -7.90 -2.27 8.58
C LEU A 6 -9.18 -1.68 7.98
N GLY A 7 -9.43 -0.41 8.24
CA GLY A 7 -10.60 0.28 7.73
C GLY A 7 -10.73 0.20 6.20
N SER A 8 -11.91 -0.17 5.70
CA SER A 8 -12.12 -0.45 4.29
C SER A 8 -12.21 0.80 3.41
N LEU A 9 -12.64 1.93 3.96
CA LEU A 9 -12.74 3.21 3.25
C LEU A 9 -11.68 4.21 3.68
N THR A 10 -11.03 4.00 4.83
CA THR A 10 -10.06 4.94 5.40
C THR A 10 -8.86 5.16 4.48
N SER A 11 -8.24 6.32 4.61
CA SER A 11 -7.04 6.69 3.86
C SER A 11 -5.84 5.80 4.18
N VAL A 12 -4.78 5.92 3.38
CA VAL A 12 -3.49 5.25 3.68
C VAL A 12 -2.92 5.73 5.01
N HIS A 13 -3.07 7.03 5.34
CA HIS A 13 -2.68 7.60 6.63
C HIS A 13 -3.37 6.89 7.79
N ASP A 14 -4.70 6.83 7.76
CA ASP A 14 -5.48 6.24 8.83
C ASP A 14 -5.22 4.73 9.00
N ARG A 15 -5.09 4.01 7.88
CA ARG A 15 -4.71 2.59 7.91
C ARG A 15 -3.33 2.36 8.52
N ALA A 16 -2.37 3.27 8.30
CA ALA A 16 -1.06 3.18 8.93
C ALA A 16 -1.16 3.35 10.45
N ARG A 17 -2.01 4.27 10.91
CA ARG A 17 -2.32 4.45 12.34
C ARG A 17 -3.01 3.20 12.93
N GLU A 18 -4.03 2.67 12.26
CA GLU A 18 -4.70 1.43 12.69
C GLU A 18 -3.72 0.25 12.77
N LEU A 19 -2.81 0.09 11.80
CA LEU A 19 -1.81 -0.96 11.79
C LEU A 19 -0.85 -0.85 12.97
N PHE A 20 -0.43 0.36 13.35
CA PHE A 20 0.40 0.58 14.53
C PHE A 20 -0.29 0.07 15.80
N TYR A 21 -1.53 0.50 16.05
CA TYR A 21 -2.27 0.10 17.26
C TYR A 21 -2.73 -1.37 17.23
N TYR A 22 -2.97 -1.94 16.06
CA TYR A 22 -3.16 -3.39 15.92
C TYR A 22 -1.96 -4.18 16.46
N LEU A 23 -0.74 -3.72 16.19
CA LEU A 23 0.49 -4.37 16.65
C LEU A 23 0.81 -4.05 18.12
N LYS A 24 0.74 -2.80 18.53
CA LYS A 24 1.13 -2.34 19.88
C LYS A 24 0.02 -2.45 20.92
N GLY A 25 -1.24 -2.39 20.52
CA GLY A 25 -2.39 -2.25 21.40
C GLY A 25 -2.73 -0.79 21.69
N GLY A 26 -3.86 -0.56 22.35
CA GLY A 26 -4.32 0.76 22.73
C GLY A 26 -5.47 1.29 21.87
N LEU A 27 -5.83 2.53 22.10
CA LEU A 27 -6.86 3.26 21.35
C LEU A 27 -6.24 3.85 20.08
N VAL A 28 -6.79 3.51 18.93
CA VAL A 28 -6.34 4.12 17.65
C VAL A 28 -6.51 5.62 17.74
N ASP A 29 -5.42 6.36 17.58
CA ASP A 29 -5.40 7.81 17.48
C ASP A 29 -4.92 8.20 16.07
N TYR A 30 -5.83 8.78 15.30
CA TYR A 30 -5.55 9.23 13.92
C TYR A 30 -4.78 10.56 13.85
N GLY A 31 -4.58 11.21 15.00
CA GLY A 31 -3.94 12.51 15.16
C GLY A 31 -4.95 13.67 15.16
N GLU A 32 -4.80 14.58 16.11
CA GLU A 32 -5.75 15.68 16.32
C GLU A 32 -5.83 16.64 15.12
N GLU A 33 -4.67 17.06 14.61
CA GLU A 33 -4.60 17.99 13.47
C GLU A 33 -5.18 17.38 12.20
N HIS A 34 -4.82 16.12 11.89
CA HIS A 34 -5.31 15.38 10.74
C HIS A 34 -6.83 15.19 10.81
N SER A 35 -7.33 14.70 11.94
CA SER A 35 -8.76 14.45 12.12
C SER A 35 -9.61 15.71 12.02
N LYS A 36 -9.13 16.83 12.56
CA LYS A 36 -9.78 18.14 12.43
C LYS A 36 -9.78 18.63 10.99
N ALA A 37 -8.65 18.51 10.29
CA ALA A 37 -8.53 18.97 8.89
C ALA A 37 -9.43 18.14 7.96
N CYS A 38 -9.59 16.85 8.22
CA CYS A 38 -10.35 15.92 7.39
C CYS A 38 -11.80 15.72 7.85
N GLY A 39 -12.16 16.16 9.06
CA GLY A 39 -13.54 16.15 9.55
C GLY A 39 -14.05 14.79 10.01
N HIS A 40 -13.15 13.92 10.48
CA HIS A 40 -13.49 12.61 11.05
C HIS A 40 -13.13 12.51 12.55
N SER A 41 -13.42 11.36 13.16
CA SER A 41 -13.11 11.11 14.57
C SER A 41 -11.59 11.00 14.77
N GLN A 42 -11.06 11.63 15.84
CA GLN A 42 -9.67 11.48 16.23
C GLN A 42 -9.38 10.06 16.71
N PHE A 43 -10.31 9.48 17.45
CA PHE A 43 -10.13 8.15 18.04
C PHE A 43 -10.98 7.11 17.34
N GLY A 44 -10.38 5.93 17.14
CA GLY A 44 -11.00 4.81 16.45
C GLY A 44 -11.19 3.58 17.32
N ARG A 45 -10.83 2.41 16.77
CA ARG A 45 -10.95 1.11 17.44
C ARG A 45 -10.00 1.02 18.63
N PHE A 46 -10.45 0.36 19.69
CA PHE A 46 -9.61 0.02 20.85
C PHE A 46 -9.12 -1.43 20.73
N TYR A 47 -7.81 -1.63 20.78
CA TYR A 47 -7.18 -2.93 20.86
C TYR A 47 -6.75 -3.17 22.30
N GLU A 48 -7.48 -4.02 23.05
CA GLU A 48 -7.16 -4.34 24.45
C GLU A 48 -5.74 -4.90 24.59
N LYS A 49 -5.34 -5.71 23.63
CA LYS A 49 -3.98 -6.27 23.53
C LYS A 49 -3.48 -6.16 22.09
N GLY A 50 -2.27 -5.63 21.92
CA GLY A 50 -1.59 -5.64 20.63
C GLY A 50 -1.12 -7.05 20.24
N GLU A 51 -1.15 -7.35 18.96
CA GLU A 51 -0.75 -8.64 18.42
C GLU A 51 0.77 -8.88 18.52
N TYR A 52 1.56 -7.81 18.66
CA TYR A 52 3.01 -7.88 18.85
C TYR A 52 3.52 -6.71 19.70
N GLN A 53 3.26 -6.75 20.99
CA GLN A 53 3.57 -5.65 21.92
C GLN A 53 5.07 -5.38 22.06
N GLU A 54 5.92 -6.41 21.84
CA GLU A 54 7.38 -6.33 21.88
C GLU A 54 7.99 -5.66 20.63
N TRP A 55 7.16 -5.30 19.64
CA TRP A 55 7.64 -4.66 18.41
C TRP A 55 8.40 -3.38 18.69
N ASP A 56 9.67 -3.41 18.35
CA ASP A 56 10.63 -2.32 18.52
C ASP A 56 11.83 -2.50 17.56
N GLU A 57 12.91 -1.76 17.76
CA GLU A 57 14.14 -1.84 16.95
C GLU A 57 14.87 -3.18 17.10
N ASP A 58 14.82 -3.80 18.29
CA ASP A 58 15.45 -5.09 18.58
C ASP A 58 14.57 -6.27 18.09
N HIS A 59 13.26 -6.05 17.94
CA HIS A 59 12.25 -7.01 17.48
C HIS A 59 11.52 -6.49 16.23
N PRO A 60 12.25 -6.19 15.14
CA PRO A 60 11.65 -5.59 13.95
C PRO A 60 10.80 -6.60 13.16
N ILE A 61 9.87 -6.08 12.35
CA ILE A 61 8.93 -6.88 11.57
C ILE A 61 9.31 -6.89 10.08
N HIS A 62 9.08 -8.04 9.44
CA HIS A 62 8.98 -8.16 7.99
C HIS A 62 7.52 -7.91 7.55
N PHE A 63 7.30 -6.92 6.73
CA PHE A 63 5.98 -6.60 6.20
C PHE A 63 5.81 -7.13 4.78
N VAL A 64 4.61 -7.64 4.51
CA VAL A 64 4.16 -7.98 3.15
C VAL A 64 2.90 -7.16 2.89
N GLY A 65 2.97 -6.24 1.94
CA GLY A 65 1.86 -5.36 1.58
C GLY A 65 1.33 -5.67 0.19
N HIS A 66 0.05 -6.04 0.07
CA HIS A 66 -0.63 -6.19 -1.21
C HIS A 66 -1.37 -4.90 -1.59
N SER A 67 -1.27 -4.50 -2.86
CA SER A 67 -1.99 -3.34 -3.38
C SER A 67 -1.72 -2.06 -2.57
N ALA A 68 -2.75 -1.40 -2.04
CA ALA A 68 -2.61 -0.24 -1.15
C ALA A 68 -1.80 -0.54 0.12
N GLY A 69 -1.77 -1.80 0.58
CA GLY A 69 -1.03 -2.22 1.78
C GLY A 69 0.46 -1.93 1.73
N ALA A 70 1.07 -1.89 0.54
CA ALA A 70 2.47 -1.50 0.39
C ALA A 70 2.70 -0.02 0.77
N GLN A 71 1.79 0.88 0.37
CA GLN A 71 1.84 2.29 0.75
C GLN A 71 1.53 2.48 2.24
N VAL A 72 0.58 1.71 2.80
CA VAL A 72 0.28 1.74 4.24
C VAL A 72 1.53 1.47 5.07
N VAL A 73 2.33 0.45 4.71
CA VAL A 73 3.58 0.15 5.43
C VAL A 73 4.62 1.26 5.25
N ARG A 74 4.74 1.86 4.07
CA ARG A 74 5.67 2.98 3.84
C ARG A 74 5.29 4.20 4.68
N VAL A 75 4.00 4.55 4.72
CA VAL A 75 3.50 5.64 5.57
C VAL A 75 3.72 5.32 7.04
N LEU A 76 3.43 4.09 7.48
CA LEU A 76 3.72 3.66 8.86
C LEU A 76 5.20 3.81 9.19
N GLN A 77 6.10 3.37 8.30
CA GLN A 77 7.55 3.48 8.54
C GLN A 77 8.00 4.94 8.64
N GLN A 78 7.47 5.83 7.81
CA GLN A 78 7.73 7.27 7.92
C GLN A 78 7.20 7.84 9.24
N MET A 79 5.97 7.48 9.65
CA MET A 79 5.40 7.90 10.93
C MET A 79 6.24 7.44 12.13
N LEU A 80 6.83 6.24 12.07
CA LEU A 80 7.75 5.73 13.09
C LEU A 80 9.03 6.56 13.14
N ALA A 81 9.61 6.91 11.98
CA ALA A 81 10.80 7.74 11.87
C ALA A 81 10.55 9.18 12.42
N ASP A 82 9.38 9.73 12.09
CA ASP A 82 8.95 11.08 12.50
C ASP A 82 8.37 11.11 13.93
N LYS A 83 8.32 9.96 14.63
CA LYS A 83 7.83 9.82 16.02
C LYS A 83 6.40 10.34 16.22
N MET A 84 5.52 10.03 15.28
CA MET A 84 4.15 10.55 15.23
C MET A 84 3.17 9.85 16.17
N PHE A 85 3.61 8.90 17.01
CA PHE A 85 2.78 8.15 17.94
C PHE A 85 2.99 8.64 19.36
N GLU A 86 1.99 9.32 19.91
CA GLU A 86 2.03 9.84 21.27
C GLU A 86 2.25 8.73 22.30
N GLY A 87 3.18 8.93 23.24
CA GLY A 87 3.58 7.93 24.23
C GLY A 87 4.56 6.85 23.71
N TYR A 88 5.05 7.00 22.45
CA TYR A 88 6.04 6.08 21.84
C TYR A 88 7.22 6.85 21.24
N GLU A 89 7.91 7.63 22.04
CA GLU A 89 9.00 8.53 21.59
C GLU A 89 10.24 7.79 21.10
N ASN A 90 10.35 6.48 21.37
CA ASN A 90 11.46 5.60 20.96
C ASN A 90 11.24 4.98 19.56
N THR A 91 10.13 5.25 18.90
CA THR A 91 9.89 4.74 17.53
C THR A 91 10.96 5.25 16.55
N ASN A 92 11.33 4.41 15.59
CA ASN A 92 12.20 4.77 14.49
C ASN A 92 11.95 3.84 13.27
N GLU A 93 12.55 4.17 12.14
CA GLU A 93 12.41 3.44 10.89
C GLU A 93 12.91 1.99 10.94
N ASN A 94 13.82 1.66 11.86
CA ASN A 94 14.42 0.31 11.98
C ASN A 94 13.44 -0.72 12.59
N TRP A 95 12.29 -0.29 13.10
CA TRP A 95 11.21 -1.20 13.48
C TRP A 95 10.66 -1.99 12.28
N VAL A 96 10.91 -1.50 11.06
CA VAL A 96 10.58 -2.17 9.80
C VAL A 96 11.84 -2.78 9.20
N LEU A 97 12.01 -4.10 9.32
CA LEU A 97 13.21 -4.77 8.80
C LEU A 97 13.15 -4.92 7.28
N SER A 98 11.99 -5.29 6.74
CA SER A 98 11.78 -5.36 5.30
C SER A 98 10.33 -5.07 4.91
N LEU A 99 10.15 -4.58 3.70
CA LEU A 99 8.87 -4.47 3.01
C LEU A 99 8.91 -5.26 1.71
N THR A 100 8.08 -6.28 1.60
CA THR A 100 7.77 -6.94 0.34
C THR A 100 6.44 -6.43 -0.20
N SER A 101 6.48 -5.77 -1.35
CA SER A 101 5.32 -5.22 -2.04
C SER A 101 4.81 -6.25 -3.07
N LEU A 102 3.58 -6.72 -2.90
CA LEU A 102 2.88 -7.59 -3.84
C LEU A 102 1.87 -6.74 -4.62
N SER A 103 2.11 -6.53 -5.89
CA SER A 103 1.28 -5.63 -6.72
C SER A 103 0.98 -4.30 -6.00
N GLY A 104 2.00 -3.67 -5.40
CA GLY A 104 1.80 -2.49 -4.55
C GLY A 104 1.55 -1.20 -5.33
N ALA A 105 0.61 -0.38 -4.85
CA ALA A 105 0.24 0.89 -5.46
C ALA A 105 1.24 2.01 -5.09
N LEU A 106 2.52 1.86 -5.47
CA LEU A 106 3.59 2.76 -5.04
C LEU A 106 3.56 4.14 -5.71
N ASN A 107 2.90 4.26 -6.87
CA ASN A 107 2.82 5.50 -7.64
C ASN A 107 1.39 5.81 -8.15
N GLY A 108 0.37 5.17 -7.57
CA GLY A 108 -1.02 5.32 -7.99
C GLY A 108 -1.39 4.50 -9.21
N THR A 109 -2.59 4.76 -9.74
CA THR A 109 -3.12 4.01 -10.88
C THR A 109 -4.08 4.84 -11.73
N THR A 110 -4.02 4.63 -13.05
CA THR A 110 -4.96 5.22 -14.01
C THR A 110 -6.38 4.66 -13.86
N ARG A 111 -6.54 3.51 -13.20
CA ARG A 111 -7.84 2.90 -12.93
C ARG A 111 -8.76 3.83 -12.14
N THR A 112 -8.22 4.61 -11.20
CA THR A 112 -9.03 5.56 -10.41
C THR A 112 -9.78 6.54 -11.31
N TYR A 113 -9.16 7.03 -12.38
CA TYR A 113 -9.79 7.95 -13.33
C TYR A 113 -10.82 7.26 -14.22
N ILE A 114 -10.58 5.99 -14.58
CA ILE A 114 -11.53 5.16 -15.33
C ILE A 114 -12.76 4.89 -14.48
N ASP A 115 -12.58 4.59 -13.20
CA ASP A 115 -13.67 4.26 -12.27
C ASP A 115 -14.44 5.52 -11.84
N GLY A 116 -13.85 6.73 -11.93
CA GLY A 116 -14.60 7.95 -11.72
C GLY A 116 -13.96 9.05 -10.87
N ILE A 117 -12.70 8.95 -10.49
CA ILE A 117 -11.94 10.10 -9.97
C ILE A 117 -11.68 11.08 -11.13
N GLN A 118 -11.77 12.37 -10.87
CA GLN A 118 -11.45 13.41 -11.84
C GLN A 118 -9.93 13.49 -12.01
N PRO A 119 -9.40 13.44 -13.25
CA PRO A 119 -7.96 13.53 -13.48
C PRO A 119 -7.40 14.93 -13.27
N GLU A 120 -8.24 15.94 -13.16
CA GLU A 120 -7.86 17.33 -12.91
C GLU A 120 -7.24 17.53 -11.54
N ASP A 121 -7.81 16.91 -10.52
CA ASP A 121 -7.40 17.06 -9.12
C ASP A 121 -6.99 15.75 -8.42
N GLY A 122 -7.30 14.60 -9.01
CA GLY A 122 -7.04 13.28 -8.45
C GLY A 122 -7.87 12.94 -7.19
N LYS A 123 -8.90 13.70 -6.87
CA LYS A 123 -9.70 13.58 -5.64
C LYS A 123 -11.20 13.54 -5.87
N SER A 124 -11.73 14.46 -6.66
CA SER A 124 -13.15 14.64 -6.86
C SER A 124 -13.77 13.51 -7.67
N LEU A 125 -15.03 13.18 -7.38
CA LEU A 125 -15.76 12.17 -8.14
C LEU A 125 -16.44 12.81 -9.36
N LYS A 126 -16.35 12.15 -10.51
CA LYS A 126 -17.15 12.49 -11.71
C LYS A 126 -18.64 12.33 -11.40
N PRO A 127 -19.51 13.22 -11.86
CA PRO A 127 -20.94 13.20 -11.58
C PRO A 127 -21.62 11.89 -11.98
N ILE A 128 -21.18 11.30 -13.11
CA ILE A 128 -21.67 10.02 -13.62
C ILE A 128 -20.47 9.07 -13.76
N SER A 129 -20.39 8.08 -12.87
CA SER A 129 -19.27 7.15 -12.85
C SER A 129 -19.61 5.88 -12.08
N LEU A 130 -18.80 4.84 -12.25
CA LEU A 130 -18.92 3.61 -11.46
C LEU A 130 -18.76 3.92 -9.95
N LEU A 131 -17.84 4.80 -9.59
CA LEU A 131 -17.61 5.17 -8.18
C LEU A 131 -18.83 5.89 -7.57
N GLN A 132 -19.59 6.67 -8.34
CA GLN A 132 -20.85 7.24 -7.83
C GLN A 132 -21.90 6.16 -7.52
N ILE A 133 -21.99 5.12 -8.36
CA ILE A 133 -22.88 3.99 -8.11
C ILE A 133 -22.42 3.21 -6.87
N CYS A 134 -21.12 2.93 -6.74
CA CYS A 134 -20.56 2.28 -5.56
C CYS A 134 -20.78 3.12 -4.30
N LYS A 135 -20.58 4.44 -4.37
CA LYS A 135 -20.84 5.39 -3.28
C LYS A 135 -22.30 5.27 -2.81
N LEU A 136 -23.26 5.32 -3.75
CA LEU A 136 -24.69 5.15 -3.41
C LEU A 136 -24.94 3.80 -2.73
N GLY A 137 -24.36 2.71 -3.27
CA GLY A 137 -24.51 1.37 -2.69
C GLY A 137 -23.98 1.28 -1.26
N VAL A 138 -22.79 1.83 -1.00
CA VAL A 138 -22.17 1.83 0.31
C VAL A 138 -22.96 2.70 1.31
N ILE A 139 -23.40 3.89 0.90
CA ILE A 139 -24.25 4.77 1.74
C ILE A 139 -25.56 4.09 2.07
N MET A 140 -26.23 3.48 1.09
CA MET A 140 -27.48 2.77 1.32
C MET A 140 -27.32 1.56 2.23
N TYR A 141 -26.24 0.79 2.05
CA TYR A 141 -25.90 -0.33 2.92
C TYR A 141 -25.75 0.11 4.38
N ASP A 142 -25.00 1.18 4.61
CA ASP A 142 -24.80 1.72 5.95
C ASP A 142 -26.08 2.33 6.52
N TRP A 143 -26.82 3.07 5.71
CA TRP A 143 -28.06 3.73 6.09
C TRP A 143 -29.19 2.75 6.50
N ILE A 144 -29.33 1.62 5.83
CA ILE A 144 -30.33 0.59 6.15
C ILE A 144 -30.09 0.01 7.54
N ASP A 145 -28.81 -0.03 8.01
CA ASP A 145 -28.39 -0.39 9.36
C ASP A 145 -28.93 -1.75 9.84
N ILE A 146 -28.84 -2.77 9.01
CA ILE A 146 -29.24 -4.14 9.34
C ILE A 146 -28.12 -4.81 10.14
N PRO A 147 -28.29 -5.12 11.44
CA PRO A 147 -27.21 -5.61 12.31
C PRO A 147 -26.55 -6.89 11.82
N TRP A 148 -27.32 -7.88 11.34
CA TRP A 148 -26.76 -9.13 10.85
C TRP A 148 -25.95 -8.93 9.56
N LEU A 149 -26.31 -7.96 8.71
CA LEU A 149 -25.56 -7.64 7.51
C LEU A 149 -24.25 -6.94 7.86
N LYS A 150 -24.27 -6.00 8.81
CA LYS A 150 -23.07 -5.32 9.32
C LYS A 150 -22.11 -6.25 10.07
N SER A 151 -22.57 -7.38 10.59
CA SER A 151 -21.69 -8.39 11.17
C SER A 151 -20.84 -9.11 10.13
N TYR A 152 -21.25 -9.15 8.87
CA TYR A 152 -20.44 -9.68 7.78
C TYR A 152 -19.44 -8.65 7.24
N TYR A 153 -19.85 -7.39 7.14
CA TYR A 153 -19.00 -6.32 6.63
C TYR A 153 -19.42 -4.96 7.15
N ASN A 154 -18.45 -4.17 7.62
CA ASN A 154 -18.67 -2.80 8.10
C ASN A 154 -17.78 -1.84 7.32
N PHE A 155 -18.38 -0.87 6.62
CA PHE A 155 -17.64 0.17 5.89
C PHE A 155 -17.05 1.26 6.78
N GLY A 156 -17.35 1.26 8.08
CA GLY A 156 -16.72 2.16 9.03
C GLY A 156 -17.20 3.62 8.96
N PHE A 157 -18.47 3.89 8.58
CA PHE A 157 -19.01 5.26 8.55
C PHE A 157 -19.01 5.97 9.91
N ASP A 158 -18.93 5.23 11.00
CA ASP A 158 -18.76 5.81 12.35
C ASP A 158 -17.43 6.58 12.48
N HIS A 159 -16.37 6.14 11.80
CA HIS A 159 -15.09 6.83 11.72
C HIS A 159 -15.27 8.27 11.17
N PHE A 160 -16.07 8.41 10.13
CA PHE A 160 -16.37 9.71 9.51
C PHE A 160 -17.47 10.51 10.22
N ASN A 161 -17.91 10.09 11.41
CA ASN A 161 -19.02 10.71 12.17
C ASN A 161 -20.36 10.74 11.41
N MET A 162 -20.58 9.86 10.44
CA MET A 162 -21.69 9.90 9.49
C MET A 162 -22.68 8.74 9.62
N SER A 163 -22.68 8.04 10.75
CA SER A 163 -23.68 6.99 10.96
C SER A 163 -25.11 7.56 11.09
N ARG A 164 -26.09 6.77 10.64
CA ARG A 164 -27.52 7.12 10.73
C ARG A 164 -27.95 7.59 12.12
N LYS A 165 -27.42 6.95 13.16
CA LYS A 165 -27.74 7.28 14.55
C LYS A 165 -27.29 8.67 14.96
N LYS A 166 -26.15 9.16 14.39
CA LYS A 166 -25.57 10.46 14.71
C LYS A 166 -26.17 11.60 13.89
N THR A 167 -26.42 11.39 12.59
CA THR A 167 -26.68 12.48 11.65
C THR A 167 -28.08 12.49 11.04
N GLY A 168 -28.83 11.37 11.13
CA GLY A 168 -30.20 11.27 10.58
C GLY A 168 -30.30 11.58 9.08
N VAL A 169 -31.46 12.02 8.61
CA VAL A 169 -31.72 12.30 7.18
C VAL A 169 -30.82 13.40 6.62
N ARG A 170 -30.48 14.40 7.42
CA ARG A 170 -29.59 15.49 6.99
C ARG A 170 -28.21 14.95 6.64
N GLY A 171 -27.65 14.08 7.48
CA GLY A 171 -26.37 13.44 7.18
C GLY A 171 -26.40 12.58 5.92
N LEU A 172 -27.52 11.93 5.61
CA LEU A 172 -27.68 11.22 4.35
C LEU A 172 -27.58 12.18 3.14
N VAL A 173 -28.24 13.32 3.20
CA VAL A 173 -28.19 14.33 2.14
C VAL A 173 -26.76 14.86 1.98
N ASP A 174 -26.07 15.17 3.07
CA ASP A 174 -24.69 15.65 3.05
C ASP A 174 -23.72 14.60 2.47
N LEU A 175 -23.89 13.32 2.80
CA LEU A 175 -23.13 12.21 2.21
C LEU A 175 -23.38 12.07 0.70
N LEU A 176 -24.64 12.14 0.28
CA LEU A 176 -25.00 12.03 -1.14
C LEU A 176 -24.44 13.19 -1.96
N LEU A 177 -24.47 14.39 -1.44
CA LEU A 177 -23.91 15.60 -2.06
C LEU A 177 -22.38 15.65 -2.00
N GLY A 178 -21.73 14.81 -1.19
CA GLY A 178 -20.29 14.87 -0.98
C GLY A 178 -19.82 16.05 -0.12
N ASN A 179 -20.71 16.59 0.73
CA ASN A 179 -20.39 17.70 1.63
C ASN A 179 -19.77 17.21 2.97
N ALA A 180 -19.86 15.93 3.24
CA ALA A 180 -19.38 15.34 4.49
C ALA A 180 -18.95 13.88 4.31
N GLY A 181 -18.24 13.33 5.30
CA GLY A 181 -17.77 11.96 5.33
C GLY A 181 -16.60 11.69 4.38
N PRO A 182 -16.34 10.43 4.01
CA PRO A 182 -15.17 10.05 3.20
C PRO A 182 -15.15 10.70 1.82
N PHE A 183 -16.30 11.12 1.31
CA PHE A 183 -16.46 11.69 -0.03
C PHE A 183 -16.42 13.22 -0.05
N ALA A 184 -16.12 13.86 1.08
CA ALA A 184 -15.98 15.31 1.18
C ALA A 184 -14.74 15.82 0.43
N ALA A 185 -14.65 17.14 0.25
CA ALA A 185 -13.56 17.79 -0.49
C ALA A 185 -12.15 17.53 0.08
N CYS A 186 -12.03 17.15 1.36
CA CYS A 186 -10.76 16.70 1.94
C CYS A 186 -10.19 15.50 1.18
N GLY A 187 -11.06 14.58 0.73
CA GLY A 187 -10.64 13.39 -0.01
C GLY A 187 -9.85 12.41 0.84
N ASP A 188 -10.08 12.39 2.17
CA ASP A 188 -9.40 11.51 3.11
C ASP A 188 -10.01 10.11 3.10
N TRP A 189 -9.80 9.40 2.02
CA TRP A 189 -10.18 8.02 1.84
C TRP A 189 -9.30 7.36 0.79
N ILE A 190 -9.39 6.03 0.69
CA ILE A 190 -8.40 5.23 -0.03
C ILE A 190 -8.25 5.57 -1.52
N LEU A 191 -9.31 5.93 -2.25
CA LEU A 191 -9.20 6.08 -3.71
C LEU A 191 -8.45 7.33 -4.17
N PRO A 192 -8.62 8.52 -3.55
CA PRO A 192 -7.74 9.66 -3.83
C PRO A 192 -6.27 9.33 -3.61
N ASP A 193 -5.91 8.61 -2.56
CA ASP A 193 -4.52 8.20 -2.28
C ASP A 193 -3.95 7.30 -3.37
N LEU A 194 -4.82 6.51 -4.04
CA LEU A 194 -4.45 5.64 -5.15
C LEU A 194 -4.49 6.33 -6.52
N SER A 195 -4.89 7.59 -6.61
CA SER A 195 -4.68 8.37 -7.84
C SER A 195 -3.19 8.68 -8.05
N ILE A 196 -2.77 9.04 -9.27
CA ILE A 196 -1.36 9.41 -9.52
C ILE A 196 -0.99 10.64 -8.69
N GLN A 197 -1.88 11.66 -8.66
CA GLN A 197 -1.64 12.88 -7.88
C GLN A 197 -1.62 12.60 -6.37
N GLY A 198 -2.55 11.78 -5.85
CA GLY A 198 -2.58 11.41 -4.43
C GLY A 198 -1.34 10.63 -4.02
N SER A 199 -0.94 9.63 -4.80
CA SER A 199 0.28 8.87 -4.54
C SER A 199 1.54 9.74 -4.64
N MET A 200 1.57 10.71 -5.55
CA MET A 200 2.67 11.67 -5.65
C MET A 200 2.74 12.57 -4.40
N THR A 201 1.59 13.01 -3.90
CA THR A 201 1.50 13.80 -2.65
C THR A 201 2.00 12.99 -1.46
N LEU A 202 1.57 11.73 -1.32
CA LEU A 202 2.07 10.82 -0.29
C LEU A 202 3.58 10.62 -0.41
N ASN A 203 4.06 10.28 -1.59
CA ASN A 203 5.47 9.99 -1.83
C ASN A 203 6.40 11.20 -1.59
N ALA A 204 5.89 12.43 -1.68
CA ALA A 204 6.70 13.63 -1.44
C ALA A 204 7.31 13.69 -0.02
N SER A 205 6.65 13.05 0.95
CA SER A 205 7.12 12.95 2.34
C SER A 205 7.75 11.60 2.69
N LEU A 206 7.65 10.58 1.81
CA LEU A 206 8.11 9.23 2.12
C LEU A 206 9.53 8.96 1.62
N GLN A 207 10.33 8.39 2.49
CA GLN A 207 11.72 8.03 2.20
C GLN A 207 11.88 6.52 1.93
N THR A 208 13.02 6.16 1.36
CA THR A 208 13.57 4.80 1.37
C THR A 208 14.69 4.78 2.39
N PHE A 209 14.52 4.04 3.47
CA PHE A 209 15.43 4.06 4.60
C PHE A 209 16.63 3.13 4.38
N PRO A 210 17.85 3.54 4.78
CA PRO A 210 19.08 2.85 4.42
C PRO A 210 19.26 1.48 5.07
N ASN A 211 18.55 1.18 6.15
CA ASN A 211 18.66 -0.09 6.88
C ASN A 211 17.53 -1.08 6.59
N THR A 212 16.57 -0.70 5.76
CA THR A 212 15.40 -1.52 5.43
C THR A 212 15.55 -2.17 4.06
N PHE A 213 15.15 -3.43 3.94
CA PHE A 213 15.15 -4.16 2.68
C PHE A 213 13.81 -4.00 1.96
N TYR A 214 13.84 -3.63 0.68
CA TYR A 214 12.66 -3.42 -0.15
C TYR A 214 12.64 -4.35 -1.33
N PHE A 215 11.52 -5.03 -1.53
CA PHE A 215 11.31 -5.92 -2.66
C PHE A 215 9.90 -5.79 -3.21
N SER A 216 9.76 -5.73 -4.54
CA SER A 216 8.46 -5.65 -5.21
C SER A 216 8.26 -6.78 -6.22
N TYR A 217 7.10 -7.42 -6.16
CA TYR A 217 6.56 -8.22 -7.25
C TYR A 217 5.55 -7.38 -8.01
N ALA A 218 5.95 -6.88 -9.17
CA ALA A 218 5.08 -6.10 -10.06
C ALA A 218 4.37 -7.06 -11.02
N THR A 219 3.06 -7.01 -11.05
CA THR A 219 2.25 -7.86 -11.92
C THR A 219 1.98 -7.20 -13.27
N LYS A 220 1.85 -8.03 -14.30
CA LYS A 220 1.56 -7.59 -15.65
C LYS A 220 0.70 -8.62 -16.38
N ARG A 221 -0.39 -8.16 -16.98
CA ARG A 221 -1.30 -8.97 -17.79
C ARG A 221 -1.56 -8.37 -19.16
N THR A 222 -0.54 -7.74 -19.70
CA THR A 222 -0.59 -7.07 -20.99
C THR A 222 0.60 -7.47 -21.86
N THR A 223 0.40 -7.38 -23.18
CA THR A 223 1.43 -7.60 -24.20
C THR A 223 1.30 -6.57 -25.32
N LYS A 224 2.35 -6.35 -26.09
CA LYS A 224 2.35 -5.48 -27.29
C LYS A 224 2.67 -6.33 -28.53
N PRO A 225 1.68 -7.01 -29.13
CA PRO A 225 1.91 -7.78 -30.35
C PRO A 225 2.47 -6.88 -31.44
N LEU A 226 3.58 -7.29 -32.06
CA LEU A 226 4.31 -6.53 -33.10
C LEU A 226 4.66 -5.08 -32.70
N GLY A 227 4.68 -4.76 -31.39
CA GLY A 227 5.03 -3.43 -30.90
C GLY A 227 3.98 -2.33 -31.15
N MET A 228 2.77 -2.68 -31.61
CA MET A 228 1.73 -1.70 -31.98
C MET A 228 0.94 -1.23 -30.76
N MET A 229 0.01 -2.02 -30.31
CA MET A 229 -0.97 -1.63 -29.27
C MET A 229 -0.87 -2.56 -28.07
N THR A 230 -0.97 -2.00 -26.86
CA THR A 230 -1.02 -2.80 -25.64
C THR A 230 -2.40 -3.46 -25.51
N VAL A 231 -2.42 -4.78 -25.35
CA VAL A 231 -3.62 -5.60 -25.23
C VAL A 231 -3.47 -6.60 -24.09
N PRO A 232 -4.57 -7.19 -23.57
CA PRO A 232 -4.49 -8.28 -22.60
C PRO A 232 -3.65 -9.46 -23.12
N SER A 233 -2.77 -10.04 -22.28
CA SER A 233 -1.87 -11.14 -22.66
C SER A 233 -2.55 -12.50 -22.76
N GLY A 234 -3.86 -12.58 -22.64
CA GLY A 234 -4.68 -13.78 -22.78
C GLY A 234 -5.92 -13.71 -21.91
N VAL A 235 -6.98 -14.41 -22.35
CA VAL A 235 -8.27 -14.38 -21.65
C VAL A 235 -8.29 -15.31 -20.43
N MET A 236 -7.65 -16.49 -20.54
CA MET A 236 -7.76 -17.54 -19.53
C MET A 236 -6.96 -17.27 -18.23
N GLY A 237 -5.96 -16.40 -18.29
CA GLY A 237 -5.11 -16.07 -17.15
C GLY A 237 -5.53 -14.79 -16.40
N ILE A 238 -6.66 -14.18 -16.77
CA ILE A 238 -7.17 -12.95 -16.16
C ILE A 238 -8.52 -13.24 -15.51
N HIS A 239 -8.71 -12.76 -14.28
CA HIS A 239 -10.02 -12.86 -13.64
C HIS A 239 -11.07 -12.10 -14.47
N PRO A 240 -12.27 -12.67 -14.73
CA PRO A 240 -13.28 -12.04 -15.59
C PRO A 240 -13.62 -10.58 -15.21
N LEU A 241 -13.65 -10.26 -13.92
CA LEU A 241 -13.91 -8.90 -13.43
C LEU A 241 -12.77 -7.92 -13.75
N LEU A 242 -11.56 -8.42 -14.00
CA LEU A 242 -10.39 -7.58 -14.30
C LEU A 242 -10.16 -7.45 -15.82
N PHE A 243 -10.65 -8.36 -16.64
CA PHE A 243 -10.37 -8.40 -18.08
C PHE A 243 -10.71 -7.07 -18.79
N ILE A 244 -11.91 -6.55 -18.55
CA ILE A 244 -12.34 -5.26 -19.12
C ILE A 244 -11.44 -4.14 -18.63
N ARG A 245 -11.00 -4.20 -17.37
CA ARG A 245 -10.11 -3.19 -16.77
C ARG A 245 -8.71 -3.23 -17.36
N VAL A 246 -8.17 -4.44 -17.60
CA VAL A 246 -6.90 -4.58 -18.33
C VAL A 246 -6.96 -3.87 -19.67
N LEU A 247 -8.02 -4.09 -20.44
CA LEU A 247 -8.20 -3.44 -21.75
C LEU A 247 -8.34 -1.91 -21.62
N GLN A 248 -9.20 -1.43 -20.71
CA GLN A 248 -9.42 0.00 -20.51
C GLN A 248 -8.16 0.73 -20.07
N MET A 249 -7.38 0.15 -19.14
CA MET A 249 -6.14 0.74 -18.66
C MET A 249 -5.06 0.73 -19.76
N SER A 250 -5.02 -0.32 -20.61
CA SER A 250 -4.09 -0.39 -21.73
C SER A 250 -4.29 0.70 -22.78
N GLN A 251 -5.53 1.22 -22.88
CA GLN A 251 -5.91 2.24 -23.85
C GLN A 251 -6.08 3.64 -23.20
N TRP A 252 -5.84 3.74 -21.89
CA TRP A 252 -5.97 5.01 -21.19
C TRP A 252 -4.99 6.04 -21.75
N GLN A 253 -5.52 7.25 -21.98
CA GLN A 253 -4.74 8.44 -22.29
C GLN A 253 -5.18 9.56 -21.37
N PHE A 254 -4.23 10.32 -20.85
CA PHE A 254 -4.53 11.48 -20.03
C PHE A 254 -5.21 12.57 -20.88
N PRO A 255 -6.28 13.20 -20.39
CA PRO A 255 -6.98 14.23 -21.16
C PRO A 255 -6.04 15.35 -21.59
N ARG A 256 -6.17 15.81 -22.83
CA ARG A 256 -5.26 16.80 -23.44
C ARG A 256 -5.53 18.24 -23.01
N ASP A 257 -6.71 18.49 -22.48
CA ASP A 257 -7.23 19.80 -22.06
C ASP A 257 -6.87 20.15 -20.62
N ILE A 258 -6.22 19.24 -19.89
CA ILE A 258 -5.77 19.46 -18.52
C ILE A 258 -4.27 19.23 -18.38
N PRO A 259 -3.62 19.82 -17.34
CA PRO A 259 -2.20 19.57 -17.07
C PRO A 259 -1.92 18.10 -16.79
N LEU A 260 -0.79 17.60 -17.28
CA LEU A 260 -0.31 16.26 -16.96
C LEU A 260 -0.03 16.14 -15.45
N PRO A 261 -0.19 14.94 -14.85
CA PRO A 261 -0.09 14.75 -13.40
C PRO A 261 1.32 15.08 -12.87
N TYR A 262 2.35 14.90 -13.68
CA TYR A 262 3.73 15.28 -13.35
C TYR A 262 4.56 15.51 -14.61
N LYS A 263 5.68 16.24 -14.46
CA LYS A 263 6.61 16.49 -15.54
C LYS A 263 7.26 15.20 -16.02
N GLY A 264 7.13 14.92 -17.33
CA GLY A 264 7.69 13.69 -17.94
C GLY A 264 6.71 12.52 -17.96
N TYR A 265 5.44 12.73 -17.58
CA TYR A 265 4.39 11.72 -17.78
C TYR A 265 4.23 11.40 -19.26
N ARG A 266 4.12 10.11 -19.58
CA ARG A 266 3.81 9.60 -20.94
C ARG A 266 2.78 8.48 -20.79
N ASP A 267 1.73 8.52 -21.60
CA ASP A 267 0.66 7.51 -21.57
C ASP A 267 1.21 6.10 -21.81
N GLU A 268 2.21 5.96 -22.70
CA GLU A 268 2.79 4.67 -23.07
C GLU A 268 3.44 3.93 -21.90
N ASP A 269 3.98 4.66 -20.92
CA ASP A 269 4.61 4.08 -19.74
C ASP A 269 3.56 3.48 -18.77
N TRP A 270 2.32 3.97 -18.85
CA TRP A 270 1.21 3.56 -17.99
C TRP A 270 0.26 2.55 -18.63
N GLN A 271 0.56 2.04 -19.83
CA GLN A 271 -0.31 1.08 -20.53
C GLN A 271 -0.22 -0.34 -19.96
N ASP A 272 0.98 -0.79 -19.57
CA ASP A 272 1.15 -2.10 -18.95
C ASP A 272 0.46 -2.13 -17.58
N ASN A 273 -0.36 -3.17 -17.33
CA ASN A 273 -1.17 -3.26 -16.11
C ASN A 273 -1.60 -4.69 -15.81
N ASP A 274 -2.16 -4.88 -14.61
CA ASP A 274 -2.67 -6.14 -14.09
C ASP A 274 -4.21 -6.16 -13.91
N GLY A 275 -4.89 -5.10 -14.40
CA GLY A 275 -6.33 -4.89 -14.29
C GLY A 275 -6.76 -4.06 -13.07
N ALA A 276 -5.86 -3.76 -12.16
CA ALA A 276 -6.10 -2.85 -11.03
C ALA A 276 -5.04 -1.75 -10.95
N LEU A 277 -3.78 -2.08 -11.18
CA LEU A 277 -2.65 -1.15 -11.12
C LEU A 277 -1.82 -1.21 -12.41
N ASN A 278 -1.18 -0.11 -12.72
CA ASN A 278 -0.23 -0.03 -13.81
C ASN A 278 1.11 -0.67 -13.38
N THR A 279 1.72 -1.48 -14.22
CA THR A 279 2.94 -2.22 -13.89
C THR A 279 4.08 -1.30 -13.44
N ILE A 280 4.21 -0.13 -14.08
CA ILE A 280 5.20 0.87 -13.70
C ILE A 280 5.02 1.35 -12.25
N SER A 281 3.78 1.45 -11.79
CA SER A 281 3.45 1.86 -10.42
C SER A 281 3.89 0.87 -9.35
N MET A 282 4.03 -0.41 -9.71
CA MET A 282 4.28 -1.50 -8.76
C MET A 282 5.76 -1.83 -8.59
N THR A 283 6.65 -1.27 -9.39
CA THR A 283 8.08 -1.62 -9.38
C THR A 283 8.81 -1.04 -8.15
N HIS A 284 8.79 0.27 -8.01
CA HIS A 284 9.43 1.04 -6.93
C HIS A 284 8.83 2.46 -6.90
N PRO A 285 9.02 3.26 -5.86
CA PRO A 285 8.60 4.65 -5.84
C PRO A 285 9.35 5.46 -6.91
N ARG A 286 8.61 6.15 -7.79
CA ARG A 286 9.17 6.87 -8.95
C ARG A 286 8.82 8.35 -8.97
N ILE A 287 7.72 8.73 -8.38
CA ILE A 287 7.18 10.09 -8.40
C ILE A 287 6.90 10.57 -6.98
N PRO A 288 7.18 11.86 -6.67
CA PRO A 288 7.77 12.88 -7.52
C PRO A 288 9.27 12.69 -7.76
N VAL A 289 9.96 11.86 -6.95
CA VAL A 289 11.39 11.55 -7.05
C VAL A 289 11.54 10.04 -7.22
N GLU A 290 12.35 9.62 -8.18
CA GLU A 290 12.63 8.21 -8.41
C GLU A 290 13.65 7.69 -7.40
N HIS A 291 13.27 6.64 -6.67
CA HIS A 291 14.14 5.98 -5.70
C HIS A 291 15.05 4.95 -6.38
N SER A 292 16.23 4.70 -5.80
CA SER A 292 17.19 3.71 -6.31
C SER A 292 16.57 2.33 -6.41
N SER A 293 16.69 1.70 -7.58
CA SER A 293 16.07 0.39 -7.82
C SER A 293 16.88 -0.50 -8.74
N LEU A 294 16.69 -1.82 -8.61
CA LEU A 294 17.30 -2.84 -9.45
C LEU A 294 16.25 -3.89 -9.88
N ILE A 295 16.16 -4.16 -11.18
CA ILE A 295 15.31 -5.23 -11.70
C ILE A 295 16.02 -6.57 -11.58
N LEU A 296 15.33 -7.59 -11.05
CA LEU A 296 15.78 -8.97 -11.07
C LEU A 296 15.08 -9.73 -12.20
N ARG A 297 15.87 -10.19 -13.20
CA ARG A 297 15.35 -10.85 -14.39
C ARG A 297 15.27 -12.36 -14.25
N SER A 298 16.07 -12.93 -13.36
CA SER A 298 16.17 -14.39 -13.15
C SER A 298 16.28 -14.69 -11.65
N ASP A 299 15.80 -15.87 -11.24
CA ASP A 299 16.00 -16.39 -9.87
C ASP A 299 17.48 -16.70 -9.58
N SER A 300 18.32 -16.80 -10.62
CA SER A 300 19.78 -16.92 -10.53
C SER A 300 20.49 -15.58 -10.28
N ASP A 301 19.80 -14.45 -10.33
CA ASP A 301 20.34 -13.14 -9.92
C ASP A 301 20.43 -13.09 -8.39
N CYS A 302 21.09 -14.09 -7.79
CA CYS A 302 21.33 -14.23 -6.34
C CYS A 302 22.39 -13.21 -5.88
N LEU A 303 22.20 -11.94 -6.18
CA LEU A 303 22.97 -10.89 -5.53
C LEU A 303 22.46 -10.76 -4.09
N PRO A 304 23.35 -10.63 -3.10
CA PRO A 304 22.92 -10.31 -1.75
C PRO A 304 22.15 -8.99 -1.81
N LEU A 305 20.88 -9.01 -1.38
CA LEU A 305 20.07 -7.79 -1.33
C LEU A 305 20.74 -6.80 -0.37
N GLN A 306 20.84 -5.55 -0.82
CA GLN A 306 21.33 -4.45 0.01
C GLN A 306 20.14 -3.65 0.55
N PRO A 307 20.17 -3.22 1.82
CA PRO A 307 19.14 -2.34 2.34
C PRO A 307 19.22 -0.97 1.66
N GLY A 308 18.13 -0.22 1.69
CA GLY A 308 18.05 1.11 1.08
C GLY A 308 17.88 1.12 -0.45
N ILE A 309 17.72 -0.03 -1.07
CA ILE A 309 17.50 -0.17 -2.52
C ILE A 309 16.25 -1.00 -2.77
N TRP A 310 15.42 -0.58 -3.72
CA TRP A 310 14.27 -1.34 -4.19
C TRP A 310 14.70 -2.40 -5.21
N TYR A 311 14.46 -3.66 -4.89
CA TYR A 311 14.58 -4.76 -5.86
C TYR A 311 13.20 -5.10 -6.37
N TYR A 312 13.05 -5.37 -7.66
CA TYR A 312 11.76 -5.75 -8.19
C TYR A 312 11.83 -6.82 -9.28
N LYS A 313 10.80 -7.64 -9.33
CA LYS A 313 10.57 -8.66 -10.36
C LYS A 313 9.21 -8.41 -11.01
N ILE A 314 9.13 -8.52 -12.34
CA ILE A 314 7.86 -8.45 -13.05
C ILE A 314 7.34 -9.87 -13.25
N VAL A 315 6.11 -10.12 -12.83
CA VAL A 315 5.43 -11.42 -12.87
C VAL A 315 4.24 -11.33 -13.82
N GLU A 316 4.06 -12.35 -14.66
CA GLU A 316 2.91 -12.42 -15.56
C GLU A 316 1.68 -12.94 -14.82
N ALA A 317 0.96 -12.03 -14.17
CA ALA A 317 -0.22 -12.33 -13.36
C ALA A 317 -1.20 -11.15 -13.34
N ASP A 318 -2.45 -11.41 -12.98
CA ASP A 318 -3.41 -10.37 -12.65
C ASP A 318 -3.30 -9.93 -11.18
N HIS A 319 -3.97 -8.81 -10.84
CA HIS A 319 -3.85 -8.18 -9.53
C HIS A 319 -4.22 -9.06 -8.34
N ILE A 320 -5.15 -9.98 -8.54
CA ILE A 320 -5.70 -10.78 -7.45
C ILE A 320 -4.99 -12.13 -7.27
N MET A 321 -3.94 -12.41 -8.07
CA MET A 321 -3.16 -13.63 -7.98
C MET A 321 -2.69 -13.92 -6.56
N PHE A 322 -2.22 -12.89 -5.84
CA PHE A 322 -1.65 -13.04 -4.49
C PHE A 322 -2.67 -13.25 -3.38
N ILE A 323 -3.95 -12.99 -3.63
CA ILE A 323 -5.03 -13.05 -2.62
C ILE A 323 -6.10 -14.08 -2.94
N ILE A 324 -6.03 -14.72 -4.12
CA ILE A 324 -6.96 -15.76 -4.50
C ILE A 324 -6.47 -17.13 -4.02
N ASN A 325 -7.46 -18.03 -3.92
CA ASN A 325 -7.28 -19.43 -3.68
C ASN A 325 -6.10 -20.02 -4.50
N ARG A 326 -5.20 -20.72 -3.80
CA ARG A 326 -4.04 -21.43 -4.31
C ARG A 326 -4.34 -22.29 -5.54
N GLU A 327 -5.49 -22.98 -5.58
CA GLU A 327 -5.87 -23.81 -6.70
C GLU A 327 -5.96 -23.05 -8.02
N ARG A 328 -6.34 -21.77 -7.97
CA ARG A 328 -6.44 -20.93 -9.17
C ARG A 328 -5.10 -20.28 -9.55
N ALA A 329 -4.30 -19.91 -8.57
CA ALA A 329 -3.03 -19.22 -8.77
C ALA A 329 -1.90 -20.20 -9.18
N GLY A 330 -2.06 -21.50 -8.89
CA GLY A 330 -1.13 -22.55 -9.32
C GLY A 330 0.23 -22.52 -8.61
N VAL A 331 1.19 -23.22 -9.18
CA VAL A 331 2.55 -23.41 -8.63
C VAL A 331 3.30 -22.09 -8.44
N GLU A 332 3.07 -21.10 -9.30
CA GLU A 332 3.76 -19.82 -9.24
C GLU A 332 3.43 -19.05 -7.95
N PHE A 333 2.20 -19.17 -7.44
CA PHE A 333 1.82 -18.63 -6.15
C PHE A 333 2.69 -19.19 -5.03
N ASP A 334 2.83 -20.51 -4.98
CA ASP A 334 3.64 -21.19 -3.95
C ASP A 334 5.11 -20.76 -4.05
N LEU A 335 5.68 -20.74 -5.24
CA LEU A 335 7.08 -20.33 -5.46
C LEU A 335 7.35 -18.91 -4.98
N ILE A 336 6.42 -17.98 -5.22
CA ILE A 336 6.59 -16.59 -4.78
C ILE A 336 6.53 -16.50 -3.25
N TYR A 337 5.52 -17.11 -2.62
CA TYR A 337 5.39 -17.08 -1.16
C TYR A 337 6.53 -17.84 -0.47
N ASP A 338 6.96 -18.98 -1.00
CA ASP A 338 8.12 -19.72 -0.49
C ASP A 338 9.38 -18.84 -0.58
N SER A 339 9.58 -18.15 -1.69
CA SER A 339 10.69 -17.21 -1.87
C SER A 339 10.66 -16.06 -0.86
N ILE A 340 9.46 -15.51 -0.54
CA ILE A 340 9.30 -14.47 0.47
C ILE A 340 9.67 -15.01 1.85
N PHE A 341 9.11 -16.16 2.25
CA PHE A 341 9.39 -16.75 3.55
C PHE A 341 10.83 -17.23 3.69
N GLU A 342 11.45 -17.75 2.63
CA GLU A 342 12.87 -18.09 2.64
C GLU A 342 13.75 -16.88 2.87
N ARG A 343 13.48 -15.75 2.19
CA ARG A 343 14.19 -14.50 2.44
C ARG A 343 14.06 -14.02 3.88
N CYS A 344 12.86 -14.10 4.44
CA CYS A 344 12.64 -13.76 5.85
C CYS A 344 13.39 -14.68 6.82
N ARG A 345 13.52 -15.99 6.50
CA ARG A 345 14.16 -16.99 7.37
C ARG A 345 15.67 -17.04 7.24
N LYS A 346 16.21 -17.00 6.01
CA LYS A 346 17.62 -17.27 5.69
C LYS A 346 18.57 -16.09 5.90
N HIS A 347 18.24 -15.15 6.74
CA HIS A 347 19.12 -14.03 7.07
C HIS A 347 19.44 -13.06 5.93
N VAL A 348 18.80 -13.15 4.78
CA VAL A 348 18.97 -12.20 3.68
C VAL A 348 18.68 -10.77 4.15
N PHE A 349 17.80 -10.65 5.14
CA PHE A 349 17.38 -9.41 5.79
C PHE A 349 17.92 -9.26 7.22
N ARG A 350 18.88 -10.05 7.68
CA ARG A 350 19.48 -9.84 9.01
C ARG A 350 20.65 -8.87 8.90
N LYS A 351 20.79 -8.01 9.93
CA LYS A 351 22.04 -7.27 10.16
C LYS A 351 23.20 -8.30 10.22
N ALA A 352 24.31 -8.03 9.52
CA ALA A 352 25.51 -8.87 9.67
C ALA A 352 25.82 -8.99 11.17
N PRO A 353 26.19 -10.19 11.68
CA PRO A 353 26.57 -10.33 13.06
C PRO A 353 27.65 -9.28 13.36
N GLN A 354 27.45 -8.49 14.40
CA GLN A 354 28.53 -7.64 14.91
C GLN A 354 29.67 -8.58 15.23
N THR A 355 30.77 -8.50 14.51
CA THR A 355 32.02 -9.20 14.85
C THR A 355 32.39 -8.71 16.21
N LEU A 356 32.26 -9.57 17.24
CA LEU A 356 32.81 -9.31 18.55
C LEU A 356 34.30 -8.91 18.39
N PRO A 357 34.77 -7.87 19.05
CA PRO A 357 36.18 -7.51 18.99
C PRO A 357 37.02 -8.72 19.35
N ASN A 358 37.98 -9.06 18.50
CA ASN A 358 38.93 -10.16 18.71
C ASN A 358 39.55 -10.08 20.12
N GLU A 359 39.23 -11.00 20.99
CA GLU A 359 40.01 -11.38 22.17
C GLU A 359 41.30 -12.16 21.74
N ALA A 360 41.99 -11.70 20.72
CA ALA A 360 43.20 -12.33 20.24
C ALA A 360 44.35 -11.33 20.13
N GLN A 361 44.67 -10.64 21.25
CA GLN A 361 45.94 -9.94 21.41
C GLN A 361 46.41 -9.90 22.87
N HIS A 362 46.35 -11.04 23.57
CA HIS A 362 47.03 -11.18 24.88
C HIS A 362 47.67 -12.53 25.06
N GLN A 363 48.42 -13.04 24.08
CA GLN A 363 49.29 -14.22 24.28
C GLN A 363 50.52 -14.19 23.37
N GLU A 364 51.28 -13.11 23.43
CA GLU A 364 52.70 -13.09 22.98
C GLU A 364 53.46 -11.95 23.67
N ARG A 365 53.65 -12.04 24.98
CA ARG A 365 54.71 -11.43 25.72
C ARG A 365 54.96 -12.22 26.99
N GLY A 366 55.75 -13.24 26.88
CA GLY A 366 56.16 -14.03 28.01
C GLY A 366 57.07 -15.20 27.58
N GLY A 367 58.30 -14.92 27.21
CA GLY A 367 59.21 -16.00 26.85
C GLY A 367 60.50 -15.51 26.20
N GLN A 368 61.25 -14.66 26.92
CA GLN A 368 62.67 -14.55 26.71
C GLN A 368 63.30 -13.87 27.98
N GLU A 369 63.71 -14.70 28.86
CA GLU A 369 64.82 -14.45 29.84
C GLU A 369 65.14 -15.80 30.48
N GLU A 370 66.10 -16.53 29.98
CA GLU A 370 67.26 -17.15 30.51
C GLU A 370 67.96 -18.01 29.45
#